data_6791fb6e1312e0fe35d55ea5b97f2ed7
#
_entry.id   6791fb6e1312e0fe35d55ea5b97f2ed7
#
_cell.length_a   1.000
_cell.length_b   1.000
_cell.length_c   1.000
_cell.angle_alpha   90.00
_cell.angle_beta   90.00
_cell.angle_gamma   90.00
#
_symmetry.space_group_name_H-M   'P 1'
#
loop_
_entity.id
_entity.type
_entity.pdbx_description
1 polymer ?
#
loop_
_entity_poly.entity_id
_entity_poly.type
_entity_poly.pdbx_seq_one_letter_code
_entity_poly.pdbx_strand_id
1 'polypeptide(L)'
;MPKFFNEVWLRDMSPKTMQGVVDFLGNLRNGVRPHNLPGDLKLLAGPWLSNEEAKVYFVFEIDDPTETFEAFAERVADGLFLKRRLTLIQDWDGARSFSKYLSGRQLKAA
;
A
#
# COMPACT_ATOMS: atom_id res chain seq x y z
N MET A 1 -11.47 5.39 8.42
CA MET A 1 -10.28 5.88 7.71
C MET A 1 -10.19 5.28 6.33
N PRO A 2 -9.70 6.02 5.33
CA PRO A 2 -9.52 5.46 3.99
C PRO A 2 -8.57 4.26 3.99
N LYS A 3 -8.86 3.30 3.13
CA LYS A 3 -8.07 2.09 2.95
C LYS A 3 -7.39 2.11 1.60
N PHE A 4 -6.16 1.64 1.57
CA PHE A 4 -5.34 1.65 0.37
C PHE A 4 -4.76 0.28 0.09
N PHE A 5 -4.86 -0.16 -1.16
CA PHE A 5 -4.08 -1.28 -1.66
C PHE A 5 -2.74 -0.71 -2.12
N ASN A 6 -1.67 -1.08 -1.42
CA ASN A 6 -0.33 -0.58 -1.72
C ASN A 6 0.46 -1.65 -2.45
N GLU A 7 0.95 -1.29 -3.63
CA GLU A 7 1.84 -2.12 -4.43
C GLU A 7 3.21 -1.47 -4.41
N VAL A 8 4.23 -2.21 -4.01
CA VAL A 8 5.59 -1.69 -3.93
C VAL A 8 6.51 -2.58 -4.75
N TRP A 9 7.15 -1.99 -5.76
CA TRP A 9 8.15 -2.67 -6.55
C TRP A 9 9.48 -2.60 -5.84
N LEU A 10 10.14 -3.75 -5.71
CA LEU A 10 11.45 -3.87 -5.10
C LEU A 10 12.52 -3.52 -6.11
N ARG A 11 13.66 -3.07 -5.62
CA ARG A 11 14.80 -2.76 -6.47
C ARG A 11 15.27 -3.99 -7.24
N ASP A 12 15.36 -5.13 -6.55
CA ASP A 12 15.74 -6.42 -7.13
C ASP A 12 15.32 -7.53 -6.16
N MET A 13 15.69 -8.76 -6.48
CA MET A 13 15.41 -9.93 -5.64
C MET A 13 16.70 -10.52 -5.04
N SER A 14 17.75 -9.71 -4.92
CA SER A 14 18.99 -10.17 -4.29
C SER A 14 18.77 -10.50 -2.82
N PRO A 15 19.59 -11.39 -2.22
CA PRO A 15 19.43 -11.71 -0.81
C PRO A 15 19.50 -10.50 0.11
N LYS A 16 20.37 -9.54 -0.19
CA LYS A 16 20.50 -8.31 0.60
C LYS A 16 19.23 -7.48 0.57
N THR A 17 18.67 -7.24 -0.62
CA THR A 17 17.42 -6.49 -0.77
C THR A 17 16.28 -7.22 -0.07
N MET A 18 16.15 -8.52 -0.30
CA MET A 18 15.09 -9.30 0.32
C MET A 18 15.17 -9.30 1.84
N GLN A 19 16.38 -9.37 2.40
CA GLN A 19 16.52 -9.30 3.85
C GLN A 19 16.04 -7.96 4.40
N GLY A 20 16.38 -6.86 3.76
CA GLY A 20 15.93 -5.53 4.17
C GLY A 20 14.42 -5.38 4.07
N VAL A 21 13.82 -5.91 3.00
CA VAL A 21 12.37 -5.88 2.79
C VAL A 21 11.66 -6.73 3.85
N VAL A 22 12.14 -7.92 4.11
CA VAL A 22 11.58 -8.83 5.13
C VAL A 22 11.64 -8.17 6.51
N ASP A 23 12.75 -7.52 6.85
CA ASP A 23 12.90 -6.85 8.14
C ASP A 23 11.92 -5.69 8.27
N PHE A 24 11.79 -4.86 7.24
CA PHE A 24 10.89 -3.72 7.24
C PHE A 24 9.42 -4.15 7.36
N LEU A 25 9.00 -5.06 6.48
CA LEU A 25 7.60 -5.52 6.46
C LEU A 25 7.28 -6.43 7.63
N GLY A 26 8.24 -7.20 8.11
CA GLY A 26 8.07 -8.03 9.29
C GLY A 26 7.85 -7.19 10.54
N ASN A 27 8.60 -6.11 10.70
CA ASN A 27 8.40 -5.16 11.79
C ASN A 27 7.00 -4.54 11.72
N LEU A 28 6.60 -4.09 10.53
CA LEU A 28 5.28 -3.50 10.32
C LEU A 28 4.17 -4.50 10.70
N ARG A 29 4.29 -5.75 10.25
CA ARG A 29 3.34 -6.82 10.55
C ARG A 29 3.25 -7.11 12.04
N ASN A 30 4.37 -7.04 12.74
CA ASN A 30 4.44 -7.35 14.18
C ASN A 30 4.13 -6.15 15.08
N GLY A 31 3.71 -5.03 14.50
CA GLY A 31 3.37 -3.84 15.26
C GLY A 31 4.58 -3.01 15.69
N VAL A 32 5.78 -3.35 15.26
CA VAL A 32 6.98 -2.55 15.46
C VAL A 32 7.00 -1.48 14.39
N ARG A 33 6.90 -0.22 14.80
CA ARG A 33 6.76 0.88 13.87
C ARG A 33 8.09 1.25 13.22
N PRO A 34 8.20 1.14 11.89
CA PRO A 34 9.40 1.59 11.19
C PRO A 34 9.60 3.10 11.32
N HIS A 35 10.84 3.55 11.18
CA HIS A 35 11.19 4.96 11.20
C HIS A 35 10.44 5.75 10.12
N ASN A 36 9.98 6.94 10.46
CA ASN A 36 9.20 7.83 9.59
C ASN A 36 7.83 7.32 9.16
N LEU A 37 7.33 6.26 9.78
CA LEU A 37 6.00 5.78 9.50
C LEU A 37 5.00 6.52 10.39
N PRO A 38 3.89 7.05 9.81
CA PRO A 38 2.88 7.79 10.59
C PRO A 38 2.26 6.95 11.69
N GLY A 39 1.92 7.61 12.81
CA GLY A 39 1.38 6.94 13.99
C GLY A 39 0.02 6.32 13.80
N ASP A 40 -0.80 6.85 12.89
CA ASP A 40 -2.16 6.39 12.62
C ASP A 40 -2.26 5.33 11.52
N LEU A 41 -1.16 5.01 10.85
CA LEU A 41 -1.15 3.95 9.85
C LEU A 41 -1.40 2.60 10.50
N LYS A 42 -2.32 1.84 9.94
CA LYS A 42 -2.66 0.50 10.42
C LYS A 42 -2.64 -0.50 9.25
N LEU A 43 -1.84 -1.54 9.39
CA LEU A 43 -1.81 -2.64 8.44
C LEU A 43 -3.07 -3.49 8.61
N LEU A 44 -3.83 -3.65 7.55
CA LEU A 44 -5.08 -4.42 7.56
C LEU A 44 -4.91 -5.83 6.99
N ALA A 45 -4.04 -5.99 6.00
CA ALA A 45 -3.84 -7.28 5.35
C ALA A 45 -2.48 -7.34 4.67
N GLY A 46 -1.90 -8.53 4.58
CA GLY A 46 -0.58 -8.75 4.00
C GLY A 46 0.51 -8.65 5.05
N PRO A 47 1.77 -8.45 4.64
CA PRO A 47 2.20 -8.31 3.25
C PRO A 47 2.25 -9.63 2.48
N TRP A 48 2.15 -9.53 1.15
CA TRP A 48 2.29 -10.65 0.23
C TRP A 48 3.40 -10.35 -0.77
N LEU A 49 4.14 -11.38 -1.14
CA LEU A 49 5.17 -11.31 -2.19
C LEU A 49 4.58 -11.83 -3.50
N SER A 50 4.82 -11.12 -4.61
CA SER A 50 4.42 -11.58 -5.93
C SER A 50 5.26 -12.79 -6.36
N ASN A 51 4.63 -13.73 -7.08
CA ASN A 51 5.32 -14.85 -7.70
C ASN A 51 5.93 -14.52 -9.06
N GLU A 52 5.59 -13.38 -9.63
CA GLU A 52 5.93 -13.05 -11.01
C GLU A 52 6.82 -11.83 -11.15
N GLU A 53 6.81 -10.95 -10.16
CA GLU A 53 7.58 -9.71 -10.19
C GLU A 53 8.27 -9.50 -8.85
N ALA A 54 9.31 -8.66 -8.86
CA ALA A 54 9.95 -8.19 -7.64
C ALA A 54 9.03 -7.12 -6.99
N LYS A 55 7.99 -7.56 -6.31
CA LYS A 55 6.90 -6.71 -5.87
C LYS A 55 6.23 -7.29 -4.63
N VAL A 56 5.86 -6.43 -3.70
CA VAL A 56 5.08 -6.80 -2.52
C VAL A 56 3.78 -6.01 -2.48
N TYR A 57 2.76 -6.59 -1.84
CA TYR A 57 1.47 -5.94 -1.67
C TYR A 57 1.06 -5.95 -0.22
N PHE A 58 0.36 -4.91 0.22
CA PHE A 58 -0.32 -4.92 1.50
C PHE A 58 -1.44 -3.89 1.50
N VAL A 59 -2.38 -4.06 2.42
CA VAL A 59 -3.51 -3.15 2.59
C VAL A 59 -3.32 -2.43 3.91
N PHE A 60 -3.44 -1.12 3.90
CA PHE A 60 -3.39 -0.32 5.13
C PHE A 60 -4.45 0.76 5.11
N GLU A 61 -4.73 1.29 6.30
CA GLU A 61 -5.59 2.47 6.43
C GLU A 61 -4.79 3.61 7.05
N ILE A 62 -5.10 4.82 6.63
CA ILE A 62 -4.50 6.05 7.12
C ILE A 62 -5.37 7.23 6.68
N ASP A 63 -5.43 8.30 7.47
CA ASP A 63 -6.18 9.49 7.09
C ASP A 63 -5.58 10.19 5.88
N ASP A 64 -4.30 10.46 5.90
CA ASP A 64 -3.61 11.17 4.83
C ASP A 64 -2.50 10.28 4.25
N PRO A 65 -2.70 9.69 3.06
CA PRO A 65 -1.70 8.81 2.47
C PRO A 65 -0.41 9.52 2.09
N THR A 66 -0.42 10.85 1.93
CA THR A 66 0.81 11.60 1.62
C THR A 66 1.82 11.53 2.76
N GLU A 67 1.37 11.29 3.99
CA GLU A 67 2.25 11.14 5.14
C GLU A 67 3.13 9.90 5.08
N THR A 68 2.81 8.95 4.20
CA THR A 68 3.64 7.74 4.00
C THR A 68 4.82 7.97 3.08
N PHE A 69 4.91 9.15 2.44
CA PHE A 69 5.92 9.41 1.43
C PHE A 69 7.34 9.35 2.00
N GLU A 70 7.57 9.90 3.19
CA GLU A 70 8.92 9.92 3.77
C GLU A 70 9.43 8.51 4.08
N ALA A 71 8.57 7.65 4.63
CA ALA A 71 8.94 6.27 4.91
C ALA A 71 9.29 5.52 3.62
N PHE A 72 8.51 5.74 2.57
CA PHE A 72 8.77 5.15 1.26
C PHE A 72 10.09 5.68 0.66
N ALA A 73 10.29 7.00 0.67
CA ALA A 73 11.48 7.63 0.12
C ALA A 73 12.76 7.15 0.83
N GLU A 74 12.69 6.96 2.14
CA GLU A 74 13.80 6.43 2.92
C GLU A 74 14.16 5.01 2.48
N ARG A 75 13.14 4.18 2.21
CA ARG A 75 13.39 2.81 1.69
C ARG A 75 13.94 2.82 0.26
N VAL A 76 13.56 3.80 -0.56
CA VAL A 76 14.17 3.99 -1.87
C VAL A 76 15.65 4.37 -1.72
N ALA A 77 15.96 5.29 -0.81
CA ALA A 77 17.33 5.70 -0.53
C ALA A 77 18.18 4.54 0.01
N ASP A 78 17.57 3.65 0.80
CA ASP A 78 18.23 2.46 1.33
C ASP A 78 18.44 1.36 0.26
N GLY A 79 17.92 1.55 -0.94
CA GLY A 79 18.06 0.60 -2.04
C GLY A 79 17.10 -0.60 -1.96
N LEU A 80 16.02 -0.48 -1.21
CA LEU A 80 15.05 -1.58 -1.07
C LEU A 80 13.89 -1.46 -2.05
N PHE A 81 13.31 -0.27 -2.18
CA PHE A 81 12.14 -0.02 -3.01
C PHE A 81 12.50 0.78 -4.25
N LEU A 82 11.76 0.55 -5.34
CA LEU A 82 11.94 1.25 -6.60
C LEU A 82 10.82 2.26 -6.85
N LYS A 83 9.58 1.82 -6.73
CA LYS A 83 8.39 2.65 -6.92
C LYS A 83 7.21 2.01 -6.19
N ARG A 84 6.12 2.77 -6.08
CA ARG A 84 4.89 2.26 -5.48
C ARG A 84 3.66 2.76 -6.21
N ARG A 85 2.53 2.08 -5.97
CA ARG A 85 1.21 2.54 -6.38
C ARG A 85 0.26 2.39 -5.21
N LEU A 86 -0.41 3.48 -4.85
CA LEU A 86 -1.48 3.47 -3.86
C LEU A 86 -2.81 3.51 -4.59
N THR A 87 -3.67 2.55 -4.31
CA THR A 87 -5.01 2.50 -4.87
C THR A 87 -6.01 2.60 -3.72
N LEU A 88 -6.81 3.66 -3.72
CA LEU A 88 -7.90 3.81 -2.77
C LEU A 88 -8.92 2.70 -3.03
N ILE A 89 -9.26 1.93 -2.00
CA ILE A 89 -10.22 0.85 -2.11
C ILE A 89 -11.47 1.17 -1.28
N GLN A 90 -12.60 0.64 -1.74
CA GLN A 90 -13.90 0.82 -1.13
C GLN A 90 -14.42 -0.52 -0.66
N ASP A 91 -15.10 -0.55 0.48
CA ASP A 91 -15.87 -1.71 0.87
C ASP A 91 -17.02 -1.95 -0.12
N TRP A 92 -17.53 -3.17 -0.17
CA TRP A 92 -18.60 -3.52 -1.11
C TRP A 92 -19.83 -2.61 -0.97
N ASP A 93 -20.17 -2.19 0.24
CA ASP A 93 -21.28 -1.27 0.48
C ASP A 93 -21.03 0.09 -0.15
N GLY A 94 -19.80 0.59 -0.09
CA GLY A 94 -19.40 1.81 -0.80
C GLY A 94 -19.47 1.64 -2.30
N ALA A 95 -19.15 0.45 -2.81
CA ALA A 95 -19.26 0.13 -4.24
C ALA A 95 -20.70 0.21 -4.73
N ARG A 96 -21.65 -0.19 -3.89
CA ARG A 96 -23.08 -0.09 -4.22
C ARG A 96 -23.49 1.37 -4.46
N SER A 97 -23.09 2.27 -3.57
CA SER A 97 -23.37 3.71 -3.71
C SER A 97 -22.75 4.29 -4.96
N PHE A 98 -21.50 3.90 -5.25
CA PHE A 98 -20.79 4.35 -6.43
C PHE A 98 -21.44 3.85 -7.72
N SER A 99 -21.84 2.58 -7.75
CA SER A 99 -22.53 1.99 -8.88
C SER A 99 -23.85 2.71 -9.16
N LYS A 100 -24.61 3.02 -8.11
CA LYS A 100 -25.87 3.76 -8.22
C LYS A 100 -25.64 5.15 -8.81
N TYR A 101 -24.60 5.83 -8.37
CA TYR A 101 -24.23 7.15 -8.89
C TYR A 101 -23.89 7.07 -10.38
N LEU A 102 -23.07 6.10 -10.78
CA LEU A 102 -22.70 5.92 -12.19
C LEU A 102 -23.92 5.62 -13.08
N SER A 103 -24.80 4.76 -12.60
CA SER A 103 -26.03 4.43 -13.35
C SER A 103 -26.88 5.67 -13.61
N GLY A 104 -27.05 6.53 -12.61
CA GLY A 104 -27.76 7.78 -12.77
C GLY A 104 -27.12 8.70 -13.80
N ARG A 105 -25.80 8.77 -13.83
CA ARG A 105 -25.06 9.58 -14.79
C ARG A 105 -25.19 9.03 -16.21
N GLN A 106 -25.11 7.73 -16.37
CA GLN A 106 -25.25 7.09 -17.69
C GLN A 106 -26.63 7.35 -18.29
N LEU A 107 -27.65 7.24 -17.47
CA LEU A 107 -29.01 7.54 -17.93
C LEU A 107 -29.17 8.99 -18.38
N LYS A 108 -28.50 9.92 -17.72
CA LYS A 108 -28.51 11.33 -18.12
C LYS A 108 -27.70 11.57 -19.38
N ALA A 109 -26.64 10.81 -19.59
CA ALA A 109 -25.78 10.94 -20.77
C ALA A 109 -26.38 10.33 -22.01
N ALA A 110 -27.23 9.36 -21.84
CA ALA A 110 -27.91 8.72 -22.95
C ALA A 110 -29.03 9.60 -23.50
#